data_c925a563bfea67464dce6cdf0b4fb1c4
#
_entry.id   c925a563bfea67464dce6cdf0b4fb1c4
#
_cell.length_a   1.000
_cell.length_b   1.000
_cell.length_c   1.000
_cell.angle_alpha   90.00
_cell.angle_beta   90.00
_cell.angle_gamma   90.00
#
_symmetry.space_group_name_H-M   'P 1'
#
loop_
_entity.id
_entity.type
_entity.pdbx_description
1 polymer ?
#
loop_
_entity_poly.entity_id
_entity_poly.type
_entity_poly.pdbx_seq_one_letter_code
_entity_poly.pdbx_strand_id
1 'polypeptide(L)'
;MPSFKRVHGRTLATAAPVLCSGPAASSTMKIASSSASWATYLWRLIFTILAPSTALLPFGVWVASVWGSPVLELHVQPHFSIQQKAPIQTGIPSEIFTTSEFNCFNSNLPNITIYATGGTIAGSASSAGQTTGYRSAALGVESLIDAVPQLCNVANVRGVQFANTDSIDMSSAMLKDLARQIQNDLDNPFTQGAVVTHGTDTLDESAFFLDLTIQSEKPVVVTGSMRPATAISADGPMNLLTSVTLAAAANARGRGVMIAINDRIGSARFMTKVNANHLDAFQAPDSGLLGTFVNVQPIFFYPPSRPLGHHHFDLQPINGRRPGRSTAPGALPQVDVLYAYQELSVGMFQAAIDLGAQGIVLAGLGAGFWTSKGTEEIRRIVRETDIPVIVSRRPEGGFVGPCEAGIGAGFLNPQKARIQLQLALEAKMDNDAIRALFEHSGVH
;
A
#
# COMPACT_ATOMS: atom_id res chain seq x y z
N MET A 1 36.66 35.20 -47.51
CA MET A 1 37.87 34.38 -47.23
C MET A 1 38.24 34.68 -45.77
N PRO A 2 38.49 33.68 -44.94
CA PRO A 2 38.89 32.31 -45.21
C PRO A 2 37.97 31.23 -44.63
N SER A 3 38.16 30.07 -45.15
CA SER A 3 37.63 28.76 -44.80
C SER A 3 37.89 28.31 -43.38
N PHE A 4 36.91 27.63 -42.75
CA PHE A 4 37.20 26.73 -41.65
C PHE A 4 36.56 25.35 -41.84
N LYS A 5 37.38 24.36 -41.60
CA LYS A 5 37.23 22.93 -41.86
C LYS A 5 36.17 22.29 -40.96
N ARG A 6 35.50 21.29 -41.55
CA ARG A 6 34.74 20.22 -40.85
C ARG A 6 35.61 19.52 -39.82
N VAL A 7 35.05 19.30 -38.61
CA VAL A 7 35.54 18.32 -37.65
C VAL A 7 34.42 17.32 -37.38
N HIS A 8 34.83 16.10 -37.47
CA HIS A 8 34.11 14.81 -37.44
C HIS A 8 33.07 14.65 -36.33
N GLY A 9 32.01 13.90 -36.72
CA GLY A 9 30.98 13.38 -35.86
C GLY A 9 31.52 12.46 -34.76
N ARG A 10 30.95 12.63 -33.59
CA ARG A 10 30.94 11.60 -32.56
C ARG A 10 29.56 10.92 -32.61
N THR A 11 29.58 9.68 -33.03
CA THR A 11 28.50 8.71 -32.88
C THR A 11 28.18 8.57 -31.41
N LEU A 12 26.98 8.97 -31.04
CA LEU A 12 26.38 8.60 -29.75
C LEU A 12 26.12 7.09 -29.80
N ALA A 13 26.84 6.35 -28.98
CA ALA A 13 26.54 4.95 -28.72
C ALA A 13 25.21 4.89 -27.99
N THR A 14 24.19 4.38 -28.65
CA THR A 14 22.92 3.96 -28.03
C THR A 14 23.21 2.87 -27.01
N ALA A 15 22.94 3.15 -25.75
CA ALA A 15 23.00 2.14 -24.70
C ALA A 15 21.97 1.03 -25.02
N ALA A 16 22.46 -0.19 -25.16
CA ALA A 16 21.65 -1.36 -25.39
C ALA A 16 20.74 -1.62 -24.13
N PRO A 17 19.51 -2.07 -24.33
CA PRO A 17 18.63 -2.41 -23.20
C PRO A 17 19.20 -3.60 -22.41
N VAL A 18 19.24 -3.46 -21.10
CA VAL A 18 19.65 -4.52 -20.17
C VAL A 18 18.57 -5.60 -20.14
N LEU A 19 18.91 -6.81 -20.52
CA LEU A 19 18.06 -7.99 -20.47
C LEU A 19 17.66 -8.29 -19.01
N CYS A 20 16.39 -8.51 -18.74
CA CYS A 20 15.86 -9.06 -17.47
C CYS A 20 16.22 -10.55 -17.26
N SER A 21 17.18 -11.08 -17.96
CA SER A 21 17.72 -12.44 -17.81
C SER A 21 19.20 -12.38 -17.51
N GLY A 22 19.58 -12.75 -16.28
CA GLY A 22 20.99 -12.83 -15.89
C GLY A 22 21.75 -13.90 -16.71
N PRO A 23 23.03 -13.66 -17.03
CA PRO A 23 23.85 -14.67 -17.69
C PRO A 23 24.22 -15.79 -16.72
N ALA A 24 24.07 -17.03 -17.15
CA ALA A 24 24.73 -18.16 -16.53
C ALA A 24 26.23 -18.06 -16.81
N ALA A 25 26.98 -17.44 -15.89
CA ALA A 25 28.43 -17.47 -15.93
C ALA A 25 28.89 -18.74 -15.20
N SER A 26 29.30 -19.77 -15.97
CA SER A 26 30.07 -20.90 -15.47
C SER A 26 31.52 -20.42 -15.28
N SER A 27 31.86 -20.06 -14.04
CA SER A 27 33.27 -19.97 -13.62
C SER A 27 33.57 -21.13 -12.68
N THR A 28 34.24 -22.13 -13.19
CA THR A 28 34.89 -23.20 -12.43
C THR A 28 35.99 -22.60 -11.56
N MET A 29 35.67 -22.37 -10.29
CA MET A 29 36.67 -22.03 -9.27
C MET A 29 37.06 -23.32 -8.54
N LYS A 30 38.27 -23.80 -8.79
CA LYS A 30 38.91 -24.88 -8.03
C LYS A 30 39.15 -24.38 -6.61
N ILE A 31 38.42 -24.91 -5.63
CA ILE A 31 38.71 -24.69 -4.21
C ILE A 31 39.52 -25.89 -3.73
N ALA A 32 40.74 -25.61 -3.29
CA ALA A 32 41.60 -26.57 -2.64
C ALA A 32 41.03 -26.93 -1.28
N SER A 33 40.95 -28.23 -1.00
CA SER A 33 40.56 -28.81 0.29
C SER A 33 41.61 -28.51 1.37
N SER A 34 41.20 -27.82 2.44
CA SER A 34 41.87 -27.95 3.73
C SER A 34 40.82 -28.17 4.82
N SER A 35 40.82 -29.39 5.32
CA SER A 35 40.05 -29.87 6.45
C SER A 35 40.56 -29.25 7.74
N ALA A 36 39.74 -28.53 8.51
CA ALA A 36 39.94 -28.34 9.94
C ALA A 36 38.59 -28.15 10.63
N SER A 37 38.41 -29.04 11.61
CA SER A 37 37.26 -29.29 12.45
C SER A 37 36.76 -28.07 13.25
N TRP A 38 35.44 -27.79 13.13
CA TRP A 38 34.71 -26.86 13.99
C TRP A 38 33.65 -27.53 14.87
N ALA A 39 33.83 -28.81 15.19
CA ALA A 39 32.86 -29.57 15.97
C ALA A 39 33.13 -29.63 17.49
N THR A 40 34.12 -28.91 18.05
CA THR A 40 34.51 -29.08 19.44
C THR A 40 34.33 -27.85 20.35
N TYR A 41 33.70 -26.78 19.88
CA TYR A 41 33.52 -25.55 20.69
C TYR A 41 32.12 -25.29 21.24
N LEU A 42 31.11 -26.08 20.86
CA LEU A 42 29.72 -25.85 21.29
C LEU A 42 29.25 -26.68 22.50
N TRP A 43 30.10 -27.52 23.13
CA TRP A 43 29.72 -28.41 24.25
C TRP A 43 30.29 -27.99 25.62
N ARG A 44 30.89 -26.81 25.76
CA ARG A 44 31.47 -26.36 27.05
C ARG A 44 30.83 -25.14 27.68
N LEU A 45 29.68 -24.62 27.17
CA LEU A 45 29.05 -23.41 27.75
C LEU A 45 27.66 -23.63 28.38
N ILE A 46 27.22 -24.89 28.62
CA ILE A 46 25.87 -25.16 29.20
C ILE A 46 25.95 -25.81 30.60
N PHE A 47 27.12 -26.04 31.17
CA PHE A 47 27.23 -26.71 32.48
C PHE A 47 28.01 -25.90 33.54
N THR A 48 27.66 -24.67 33.75
CA THR A 48 28.09 -23.98 35.00
C THR A 48 27.10 -22.85 35.29
N ILE A 49 26.05 -23.15 35.98
CA ILE A 49 25.27 -22.32 36.91
C ILE A 49 23.99 -23.15 37.23
N LEU A 50 24.00 -23.81 38.39
CA LEU A 50 22.87 -24.08 39.29
C LEU A 50 23.15 -25.29 40.17
N ALA A 51 23.55 -25.01 41.41
CA ALA A 51 23.17 -25.75 42.60
C ALA A 51 23.75 -25.06 43.84
N PRO A 52 23.28 -25.25 45.07
CA PRO A 52 21.97 -25.70 45.50
C PRO A 52 21.41 -24.89 46.70
N SER A 53 20.14 -25.06 47.05
CA SER A 53 19.79 -25.06 48.48
C SER A 53 18.50 -25.89 48.71
N THR A 54 18.69 -26.78 49.61
CA THR A 54 17.88 -27.78 50.29
C THR A 54 16.55 -27.32 50.85
N ALA A 55 15.49 -28.19 50.71
CA ALA A 55 14.61 -28.55 51.83
C ALA A 55 13.84 -29.85 51.51
N LEU A 56 13.94 -30.78 52.45
CA LEU A 56 13.32 -32.10 52.52
C LEU A 56 11.83 -32.03 52.85
N LEU A 57 11.00 -32.95 52.36
CA LEU A 57 10.35 -34.01 53.09
C LEU A 57 9.32 -34.79 52.17
N PRO A 58 8.87 -36.00 52.56
CA PRO A 58 8.66 -37.13 51.69
C PRO A 58 7.16 -37.53 51.53
N PHE A 59 6.87 -38.36 50.59
CA PHE A 59 5.95 -39.53 50.71
C PHE A 59 5.68 -40.20 49.37
N GLY A 60 5.98 -41.48 49.36
CA GLY A 60 5.11 -42.54 48.89
C GLY A 60 5.20 -42.95 47.40
N VAL A 61 6.11 -43.89 47.14
CA VAL A 61 6.15 -44.70 45.94
C VAL A 61 4.96 -45.65 45.94
N TRP A 62 4.20 -45.72 44.83
CA TRP A 62 3.57 -46.95 44.33
C TRP A 62 3.69 -47.00 42.82
N VAL A 63 4.45 -48.01 42.36
CA VAL A 63 4.52 -48.41 40.97
C VAL A 63 3.36 -49.41 40.71
N ALA A 64 2.53 -49.14 39.78
CA ALA A 64 1.69 -50.13 39.15
C ALA A 64 1.73 -49.95 37.63
N SER A 65 2.45 -50.84 37.00
CA SER A 65 2.42 -51.07 35.57
C SER A 65 1.06 -51.67 35.16
N VAL A 66 0.32 -50.97 34.29
CA VAL A 66 -0.75 -51.56 33.53
C VAL A 66 -0.62 -51.12 32.08
N TRP A 67 -0.49 -52.09 31.22
CA TRP A 67 -0.55 -51.96 29.76
C TRP A 67 -1.89 -51.40 29.33
N GLY A 68 -1.88 -50.37 28.50
CA GLY A 68 -3.07 -49.84 27.84
C GLY A 68 -2.85 -48.38 27.42
N SER A 69 -2.38 -48.17 26.20
CA SER A 69 -2.32 -46.86 25.60
C SER A 69 -3.74 -46.30 25.38
N PRO A 70 -4.09 -45.15 25.96
CA PRO A 70 -5.15 -44.32 25.37
C PRO A 70 -4.51 -43.43 24.34
N VAL A 71 -4.93 -43.57 23.10
CA VAL A 71 -4.78 -42.59 22.04
C VAL A 71 -5.45 -41.31 22.55
N LEU A 72 -4.66 -40.29 22.87
CA LEU A 72 -5.16 -38.96 23.11
C LEU A 72 -5.55 -38.37 21.76
N GLU A 73 -6.79 -38.56 21.34
CA GLU A 73 -7.38 -37.74 20.29
C GLU A 73 -7.47 -36.30 20.80
N LEU A 74 -6.49 -35.48 20.41
CA LEU A 74 -6.61 -34.04 20.47
C LEU A 74 -7.70 -33.62 19.50
N HIS A 75 -8.93 -33.53 19.98
CA HIS A 75 -9.98 -32.78 19.29
C HIS A 75 -9.61 -31.31 19.31
N VAL A 76 -8.78 -30.88 18.36
CA VAL A 76 -8.66 -29.47 17.99
C VAL A 76 -9.93 -29.14 17.21
N GLN A 77 -10.92 -28.62 17.87
CA GLN A 77 -12.04 -27.98 17.19
C GLN A 77 -11.51 -26.66 16.60
N PRO A 78 -11.51 -26.50 15.27
CA PRO A 78 -11.27 -25.20 14.68
C PRO A 78 -12.53 -24.34 14.93
N HIS A 79 -12.53 -23.56 16.00
CA HIS A 79 -13.46 -22.45 16.10
C HIS A 79 -13.06 -21.33 15.11
N PHE A 80 -13.16 -21.65 13.82
CA PHE A 80 -13.39 -20.64 12.80
C PHE A 80 -14.90 -20.47 12.71
N SER A 81 -15.45 -19.62 13.55
CA SER A 81 -16.77 -19.06 13.28
C SER A 81 -16.59 -18.09 12.10
N ILE A 82 -16.90 -18.57 10.90
CA ILE A 82 -17.24 -17.68 9.78
C ILE A 82 -18.50 -16.95 10.24
N GLN A 83 -18.34 -15.76 10.82
CA GLN A 83 -19.46 -14.86 11.01
C GLN A 83 -19.99 -14.57 9.60
N GLN A 84 -21.20 -15.02 9.32
CA GLN A 84 -21.94 -14.62 8.14
C GLN A 84 -21.98 -13.08 8.14
N LYS A 85 -21.20 -12.49 7.22
CA LYS A 85 -21.30 -11.05 6.92
C LYS A 85 -22.78 -10.77 6.58
N ALA A 86 -23.32 -9.74 7.19
CA ALA A 86 -24.59 -9.19 6.73
C ALA A 86 -24.51 -8.93 5.22
N PRO A 87 -25.59 -9.14 4.45
CA PRO A 87 -25.55 -8.94 3.01
C PRO A 87 -25.07 -7.52 2.70
N ILE A 88 -24.04 -7.44 1.87
CA ILE A 88 -23.51 -6.17 1.37
C ILE A 88 -24.67 -5.48 0.64
N GLN A 89 -25.12 -4.36 1.18
CA GLN A 89 -26.04 -3.50 0.45
C GLN A 89 -25.30 -2.91 -0.74
N THR A 90 -25.50 -3.48 -1.90
CA THR A 90 -24.92 -3.07 -3.19
C THR A 90 -25.68 -1.90 -3.84
N GLY A 91 -26.30 -1.07 -3.09
CA GLY A 91 -26.85 0.21 -3.53
C GLY A 91 -26.17 1.29 -2.72
N ILE A 92 -25.40 2.18 -3.36
CA ILE A 92 -25.00 3.44 -2.75
C ILE A 92 -26.28 4.24 -2.57
N PRO A 93 -26.79 4.39 -1.33
CA PRO A 93 -27.93 5.28 -1.14
C PRO A 93 -27.42 6.69 -1.41
N SER A 94 -28.05 7.41 -2.32
CA SER A 94 -27.77 8.82 -2.63
C SER A 94 -28.07 9.78 -1.46
N GLU A 95 -28.33 9.27 -0.26
CA GLU A 95 -28.83 10.03 0.89
C GLU A 95 -28.07 9.81 2.20
N ILE A 96 -26.86 9.23 2.23
CA ILE A 96 -26.09 9.04 3.46
C ILE A 96 -24.92 10.03 3.57
N PHE A 97 -25.14 11.27 3.25
CA PHE A 97 -24.17 12.33 3.54
C PHE A 97 -24.76 13.27 4.59
N THR A 98 -24.56 12.95 5.87
CA THR A 98 -24.72 13.94 6.92
C THR A 98 -23.50 14.86 6.87
N THR A 99 -23.65 16.00 6.21
CA THR A 99 -22.70 17.11 6.36
C THR A 99 -22.99 17.74 7.71
N SER A 100 -22.16 17.48 8.72
CA SER A 100 -22.19 18.26 9.96
C SER A 100 -21.68 19.68 9.64
N GLU A 101 -22.30 20.69 10.26
CA GLU A 101 -21.73 22.04 10.30
C GLU A 101 -20.34 21.98 10.96
N PHE A 102 -19.49 22.99 10.73
CA PHE A 102 -18.18 23.05 11.35
C PHE A 102 -18.30 22.94 12.88
N ASN A 103 -17.63 21.98 13.49
CA ASN A 103 -17.70 21.72 14.93
C ASN A 103 -17.25 22.90 15.80
N CYS A 104 -16.41 23.77 15.28
CA CYS A 104 -15.97 25.00 15.91
C CYS A 104 -15.55 25.95 14.79
N PHE A 105 -16.14 27.12 14.77
CA PHE A 105 -15.84 28.12 13.73
C PHE A 105 -15.00 29.26 14.29
N ASN A 106 -13.88 29.51 13.64
CA ASN A 106 -13.01 30.67 13.85
C ASN A 106 -12.57 31.19 12.48
N SER A 107 -12.93 32.41 12.15
CA SER A 107 -12.63 33.03 10.84
C SER A 107 -11.13 33.13 10.50
N ASN A 108 -10.26 32.98 11.50
CA ASN A 108 -8.80 33.01 11.31
C ASN A 108 -8.20 31.63 11.03
N LEU A 109 -8.97 30.56 11.14
CA LEU A 109 -8.51 29.20 10.91
C LEU A 109 -8.90 28.70 9.51
N PRO A 110 -8.08 27.82 8.89
CA PRO A 110 -8.41 27.20 7.62
C PRO A 110 -9.56 26.21 7.74
N ASN A 111 -10.33 26.05 6.68
CA ASN A 111 -11.42 25.07 6.60
C ASN A 111 -10.90 23.74 6.03
N ILE A 112 -11.04 22.66 6.77
CA ILE A 112 -10.60 21.32 6.40
C ILE A 112 -11.79 20.36 6.42
N THR A 113 -11.95 19.59 5.34
CA THR A 113 -12.95 18.51 5.29
C THR A 113 -12.31 17.17 5.64
N ILE A 114 -12.92 16.42 6.57
CA ILE A 114 -12.55 15.05 6.91
C ILE A 114 -13.54 14.09 6.23
N TYR A 115 -13.06 13.24 5.33
CA TYR A 115 -13.80 12.15 4.70
C TYR A 115 -13.55 10.86 5.46
N ALA A 116 -14.52 10.36 6.20
CA ALA A 116 -14.41 9.10 6.91
C ALA A 116 -14.89 7.94 6.04
N THR A 117 -14.01 6.96 5.81
CA THR A 117 -14.34 5.76 5.03
C THR A 117 -14.54 4.52 5.89
N GLY A 118 -14.20 4.58 7.18
CA GLY A 118 -14.27 3.46 8.11
C GLY A 118 -12.88 2.99 8.55
N GLY A 119 -12.67 1.68 8.59
CA GLY A 119 -11.42 1.05 8.99
C GLY A 119 -11.15 1.03 10.49
N THR A 120 -9.92 0.69 10.87
CA THR A 120 -9.46 0.51 12.27
C THR A 120 -9.58 1.77 13.12
N ILE A 121 -9.35 2.95 12.55
CA ILE A 121 -9.44 4.23 13.27
C ILE A 121 -10.86 4.47 13.82
N ALA A 122 -11.86 3.94 13.14
CA ALA A 122 -13.26 3.91 13.57
C ALA A 122 -13.64 2.55 14.20
N GLY A 123 -12.66 1.74 14.60
CA GLY A 123 -12.86 0.40 15.13
C GLY A 123 -13.17 0.37 16.61
N SER A 124 -13.97 -0.63 17.03
CA SER A 124 -14.29 -0.86 18.44
C SER A 124 -14.01 -2.32 18.81
N ALA A 125 -13.22 -2.50 19.86
CA ALA A 125 -12.89 -3.79 20.46
C ALA A 125 -13.71 -4.05 21.71
N SER A 126 -13.86 -5.32 22.09
CA SER A 126 -14.57 -5.72 23.31
C SER A 126 -13.77 -5.45 24.59
N SER A 127 -12.45 -5.26 24.49
CA SER A 127 -11.59 -4.89 25.61
C SER A 127 -10.47 -3.96 25.13
N ALA A 128 -9.97 -3.13 26.04
CA ALA A 128 -8.93 -2.14 25.74
C ALA A 128 -7.54 -2.77 25.39
N GLY A 129 -7.32 -4.03 25.74
CA GLY A 129 -6.09 -4.77 25.36
C GLY A 129 -6.21 -5.51 24.03
N GLN A 130 -7.38 -5.54 23.39
CA GLN A 130 -7.60 -6.24 22.15
C GLN A 130 -7.19 -5.37 20.96
N THR A 131 -6.16 -5.79 20.23
CA THR A 131 -5.63 -5.09 19.05
C THR A 131 -5.87 -5.83 17.72
N THR A 132 -6.47 -7.01 17.77
CA THR A 132 -6.83 -7.81 16.57
C THR A 132 -8.22 -8.42 16.74
N GLY A 133 -8.90 -8.73 15.63
CA GLY A 133 -10.24 -9.36 15.67
C GLY A 133 -11.35 -8.46 16.27
N TYR A 134 -11.18 -7.15 16.23
CA TYR A 134 -12.17 -6.15 16.64
C TYR A 134 -13.13 -5.84 15.47
N ARG A 135 -14.23 -5.15 15.78
CA ARG A 135 -15.15 -4.64 14.76
C ARG A 135 -14.60 -3.32 14.21
N SER A 136 -14.16 -3.33 12.95
CA SER A 136 -13.75 -2.11 12.25
C SER A 136 -14.98 -1.28 11.84
N ALA A 137 -14.78 -0.02 11.49
CA ALA A 137 -15.81 0.87 10.98
C ALA A 137 -17.06 0.95 11.90
N ALA A 138 -16.86 0.91 13.22
CA ALA A 138 -17.96 0.94 14.20
C ALA A 138 -18.40 2.35 14.60
N LEU A 139 -17.51 3.35 14.43
CA LEU A 139 -17.73 4.74 14.83
C LEU A 139 -17.94 5.62 13.61
N GLY A 140 -18.81 6.63 13.74
CA GLY A 140 -19.02 7.66 12.73
C GLY A 140 -17.97 8.77 12.78
N VAL A 141 -17.95 9.63 11.75
CA VAL A 141 -17.01 10.75 11.62
C VAL A 141 -17.12 11.73 12.79
N GLU A 142 -18.31 12.00 13.28
CA GLU A 142 -18.56 12.88 14.42
C GLU A 142 -17.86 12.36 15.68
N SER A 143 -17.99 11.06 15.96
CA SER A 143 -17.32 10.43 17.11
C SER A 143 -15.79 10.54 17.02
N LEU A 144 -15.24 10.49 15.81
CA LEU A 144 -13.78 10.67 15.59
C LEU A 144 -13.36 12.11 15.86
N ILE A 145 -14.15 13.09 15.43
CA ILE A 145 -13.89 14.51 15.64
C ILE A 145 -14.05 14.87 17.13
N ASP A 146 -15.13 14.42 17.76
CA ASP A 146 -15.40 14.66 19.18
C ASP A 146 -14.35 14.07 20.12
N ALA A 147 -13.73 12.97 19.72
CA ALA A 147 -12.62 12.37 20.46
C ALA A 147 -11.34 13.22 20.46
N VAL A 148 -11.26 14.27 19.61
CA VAL A 148 -10.08 15.11 19.43
C VAL A 148 -10.46 16.60 19.46
N PRO A 149 -10.88 17.17 20.59
CA PRO A 149 -11.31 18.58 20.68
C PRO A 149 -10.20 19.59 20.31
N GLN A 150 -8.93 19.16 20.33
CA GLN A 150 -7.78 19.95 19.92
C GLN A 150 -7.82 20.35 18.43
N LEU A 151 -8.61 19.67 17.60
CA LEU A 151 -8.85 20.05 16.19
C LEU A 151 -9.33 21.49 16.06
N CYS A 152 -10.17 21.95 16.99
CA CYS A 152 -10.67 23.34 17.04
C CYS A 152 -9.60 24.43 17.21
N ASN A 153 -8.42 24.06 17.66
CA ASN A 153 -7.27 24.98 17.76
C ASN A 153 -6.48 25.09 16.45
N VAL A 154 -6.75 24.21 15.49
CA VAL A 154 -5.94 24.05 14.27
C VAL A 154 -6.72 24.42 13.01
N ALA A 155 -7.99 24.04 12.93
CA ALA A 155 -8.82 24.21 11.75
C ALA A 155 -10.31 24.28 12.09
N ASN A 156 -11.08 24.88 11.20
CA ASN A 156 -12.53 24.67 11.15
C ASN A 156 -12.76 23.34 10.45
N VAL A 157 -13.24 22.34 11.18
CA VAL A 157 -13.36 20.97 10.68
C VAL A 157 -14.81 20.66 10.31
N ARG A 158 -15.01 20.14 9.10
CA ARG A 158 -16.26 19.55 8.63
C ARG A 158 -16.08 18.05 8.42
N GLY A 159 -16.95 17.24 9.03
CA GLY A 159 -16.97 15.79 8.85
C GLY A 159 -17.90 15.36 7.71
N VAL A 160 -17.46 14.44 6.87
CA VAL A 160 -18.26 13.75 5.85
C VAL A 160 -18.13 12.25 6.06
N GLN A 161 -19.24 11.60 6.42
CA GLN A 161 -19.27 10.13 6.45
C GLN A 161 -19.38 9.61 5.03
N PHE A 162 -18.27 9.38 4.36
CA PHE A 162 -18.25 8.89 2.98
C PHE A 162 -18.68 7.43 2.87
N ALA A 163 -18.08 6.58 3.71
CA ALA A 163 -18.40 5.17 3.79
C ALA A 163 -18.16 4.66 5.23
N ASN A 164 -18.61 3.45 5.50
CA ASN A 164 -18.35 2.77 6.77
C ASN A 164 -17.98 1.32 6.49
N THR A 165 -16.78 1.13 5.91
CA THR A 165 -16.33 -0.16 5.40
C THR A 165 -14.90 -0.48 5.83
N ASP A 166 -14.55 -1.76 5.74
CA ASP A 166 -13.14 -2.16 5.78
C ASP A 166 -12.42 -1.75 4.50
N SER A 167 -11.14 -1.41 4.62
CA SER A 167 -10.35 -0.99 3.46
C SER A 167 -10.23 -2.08 2.39
N ILE A 168 -10.26 -3.35 2.78
CA ILE A 168 -10.24 -4.49 1.85
C ILE A 168 -11.47 -4.57 0.93
N ASP A 169 -12.57 -3.95 1.35
CA ASP A 169 -13.83 -3.90 0.60
C ASP A 169 -14.01 -2.56 -0.16
N MET A 170 -13.01 -1.65 -0.13
CA MET A 170 -13.03 -0.39 -0.87
C MET A 170 -12.94 -0.65 -2.38
N SER A 171 -14.01 -0.41 -3.09
CA SER A 171 -14.07 -0.62 -4.53
C SER A 171 -13.49 0.56 -5.32
N SER A 172 -13.07 0.31 -6.56
CA SER A 172 -12.63 1.38 -7.47
C SER A 172 -13.73 2.39 -7.81
N ALA A 173 -14.99 1.97 -7.80
CA ALA A 173 -16.12 2.89 -7.96
C ALA A 173 -16.23 3.85 -6.76
N MET A 174 -16.08 3.34 -5.53
CA MET A 174 -16.03 4.18 -4.32
C MET A 174 -14.84 5.13 -4.35
N LEU A 175 -13.66 4.67 -4.77
CA LEU A 175 -12.48 5.54 -4.90
C LEU A 175 -12.69 6.67 -5.90
N LYS A 176 -13.35 6.41 -7.03
CA LYS A 176 -13.70 7.44 -8.01
C LYS A 176 -14.66 8.48 -7.44
N ASP A 177 -15.66 8.03 -6.69
CA ASP A 177 -16.61 8.95 -6.05
C ASP A 177 -15.95 9.79 -4.97
N LEU A 178 -15.08 9.18 -4.14
CA LEU A 178 -14.29 9.88 -3.14
C LEU A 178 -13.40 10.95 -3.79
N ALA A 179 -12.67 10.59 -4.84
CA ALA A 179 -11.81 11.53 -5.56
C ALA A 179 -12.60 12.72 -6.13
N ARG A 180 -13.79 12.49 -6.71
CA ARG A 180 -14.65 13.56 -7.22
C ARG A 180 -15.17 14.47 -6.12
N GLN A 181 -15.60 13.91 -5.00
CA GLN A 181 -16.06 14.72 -3.87
C GLN A 181 -14.93 15.58 -3.30
N ILE A 182 -13.74 15.00 -3.12
CA ILE A 182 -12.56 15.74 -2.67
C ILE A 182 -12.19 16.83 -3.69
N GLN A 183 -12.17 16.52 -4.99
CA GLN A 183 -11.87 17.50 -6.03
C GLN A 183 -12.84 18.68 -6.00
N ASN A 184 -14.15 18.40 -5.95
CA ASN A 184 -15.18 19.44 -5.88
C ASN A 184 -15.02 20.33 -4.65
N ASP A 185 -14.68 19.76 -3.49
CA ASP A 185 -14.41 20.54 -2.29
C ASP A 185 -13.14 21.40 -2.42
N LEU A 186 -12.09 20.86 -3.02
CA LEU A 186 -10.84 21.58 -3.20
C LEU A 186 -10.94 22.69 -4.25
N ASP A 187 -11.85 22.55 -5.23
CA ASP A 187 -12.15 23.61 -6.20
C ASP A 187 -12.85 24.80 -5.54
N ASN A 188 -13.52 24.58 -4.40
CA ASN A 188 -14.09 25.64 -3.60
C ASN A 188 -12.97 26.47 -2.92
N PRO A 189 -12.90 27.79 -3.12
CA PRO A 189 -11.87 28.66 -2.53
C PRO A 189 -11.88 28.67 -0.99
N PHE A 190 -13.02 28.35 -0.36
CA PHE A 190 -13.17 28.32 1.09
C PHE A 190 -12.63 27.04 1.74
N THR A 191 -12.40 25.98 1.01
CA THR A 191 -11.75 24.75 1.52
C THR A 191 -10.25 24.84 1.30
N GLN A 192 -9.44 24.66 2.34
CA GLN A 192 -7.99 24.77 2.27
C GLN A 192 -7.27 23.42 2.16
N GLY A 193 -7.93 22.33 2.52
CA GLY A 193 -7.37 20.98 2.43
C GLY A 193 -8.39 19.91 2.76
N ALA A 194 -8.01 18.65 2.56
CA ALA A 194 -8.83 17.49 2.87
C ALA A 194 -8.03 16.42 3.64
N VAL A 195 -8.71 15.72 4.54
CA VAL A 195 -8.19 14.55 5.25
C VAL A 195 -9.10 13.36 4.95
N VAL A 196 -8.52 12.20 4.66
CA VAL A 196 -9.26 10.94 4.49
C VAL A 196 -8.84 10.00 5.61
N THR A 197 -9.78 9.58 6.46
CA THR A 197 -9.53 8.48 7.40
C THR A 197 -9.90 7.16 6.75
N HIS A 198 -8.97 6.20 6.80
CA HIS A 198 -9.04 4.97 6.00
C HIS A 198 -8.55 3.76 6.80
N GLY A 199 -9.02 2.57 6.45
CA GLY A 199 -8.44 1.33 6.97
C GLY A 199 -7.05 1.07 6.40
N THR A 200 -6.14 0.56 7.22
CA THR A 200 -4.71 0.53 6.91
C THR A 200 -4.29 -0.52 5.88
N ASP A 201 -5.10 -1.55 5.59
CA ASP A 201 -4.68 -2.67 4.73
C ASP A 201 -4.52 -2.27 3.26
N THR A 202 -5.33 -1.32 2.78
CA THR A 202 -5.22 -0.78 1.41
C THR A 202 -5.10 0.75 1.38
N LEU A 203 -4.69 1.36 2.51
CA LEU A 203 -4.55 2.82 2.64
C LEU A 203 -3.59 3.39 1.60
N ASP A 204 -2.46 2.74 1.38
CA ASP A 204 -1.44 3.18 0.43
C ASP A 204 -1.89 3.03 -1.04
N GLU A 205 -2.76 2.07 -1.33
CA GLU A 205 -3.40 1.93 -2.64
C GLU A 205 -4.39 3.09 -2.88
N SER A 206 -5.28 3.32 -1.92
CA SER A 206 -6.26 4.40 -2.02
C SER A 206 -5.60 5.79 -2.08
N ALA A 207 -4.56 6.01 -1.27
CA ALA A 207 -3.80 7.26 -1.30
C ALA A 207 -3.12 7.49 -2.66
N PHE A 208 -2.55 6.44 -3.25
CA PHE A 208 -1.92 6.53 -4.56
C PHE A 208 -2.94 6.76 -5.68
N PHE A 209 -4.12 6.11 -5.60
CA PHE A 209 -5.22 6.39 -6.52
C PHE A 209 -5.63 7.87 -6.47
N LEU A 210 -5.81 8.44 -5.27
CA LEU A 210 -6.14 9.85 -5.08
C LEU A 210 -5.04 10.77 -5.60
N ASP A 211 -3.75 10.41 -5.42
CA ASP A 211 -2.62 11.20 -5.93
C ASP A 211 -2.62 11.28 -7.45
N LEU A 212 -3.01 10.21 -8.13
CA LEU A 212 -3.09 10.16 -9.59
C LEU A 212 -4.35 10.81 -10.17
N THR A 213 -5.37 11.09 -9.36
CA THR A 213 -6.70 11.51 -9.86
C THR A 213 -7.19 12.85 -9.32
N ILE A 214 -6.54 13.41 -8.32
CA ILE A 214 -6.84 14.75 -7.78
C ILE A 214 -5.84 15.76 -8.31
N GLN A 215 -6.37 16.84 -8.91
CA GLN A 215 -5.58 17.95 -9.43
C GLN A 215 -5.76 19.18 -8.54
N SER A 216 -4.91 19.33 -7.53
CA SER A 216 -4.94 20.48 -6.63
C SER A 216 -3.57 20.73 -6.03
N GLU A 217 -3.29 22.01 -5.75
CA GLU A 217 -2.16 22.43 -4.92
C GLU A 217 -2.49 22.39 -3.42
N LYS A 218 -3.77 22.27 -3.06
CA LYS A 218 -4.21 22.18 -1.66
C LYS A 218 -3.88 20.78 -1.11
N PRO A 219 -3.48 20.68 0.16
CA PRO A 219 -3.08 19.39 0.73
C PRO A 219 -4.25 18.39 0.79
N VAL A 220 -3.97 17.16 0.42
CA VAL A 220 -4.81 15.99 0.69
C VAL A 220 -3.98 15.01 1.51
N VAL A 221 -4.50 14.64 2.68
CA VAL A 221 -3.80 13.79 3.64
C VAL A 221 -4.62 12.54 3.90
N VAL A 222 -4.04 11.38 3.70
CA VAL A 222 -4.67 10.08 4.03
C VAL A 222 -4.05 9.54 5.31
N THR A 223 -4.89 9.12 6.24
CA THR A 223 -4.48 8.59 7.54
C THR A 223 -5.34 7.42 7.98
N GLY A 224 -4.89 6.72 9.00
CA GLY A 224 -5.59 5.61 9.62
C GLY A 224 -5.06 5.35 11.03
N SER A 225 -5.34 4.17 11.57
CA SER A 225 -4.70 3.71 12.80
C SER A 225 -4.42 2.23 12.77
N MET A 226 -3.39 1.80 13.48
CA MET A 226 -3.05 0.38 13.65
C MET A 226 -3.78 -0.25 14.84
N ARG A 227 -4.33 0.58 15.75
CA ARG A 227 -5.11 0.15 16.91
C ARG A 227 -6.53 0.70 16.85
N PRO A 228 -7.55 -0.07 17.31
CA PRO A 228 -8.92 0.41 17.36
C PRO A 228 -9.06 1.56 18.37
N ALA A 229 -10.07 2.40 18.18
CA ALA A 229 -10.31 3.59 19.03
C ALA A 229 -10.46 3.26 20.52
N THR A 230 -10.89 2.05 20.86
CA THR A 230 -11.06 1.58 22.25
C THR A 230 -9.79 1.02 22.88
N ALA A 231 -8.67 0.90 22.14
CA ALA A 231 -7.45 0.32 22.67
C ALA A 231 -6.74 1.25 23.64
N ILE A 232 -6.02 0.66 24.62
CA ILE A 232 -5.03 1.40 25.41
C ILE A 232 -3.96 1.93 24.43
N SER A 233 -3.64 3.21 24.50
CA SER A 233 -2.73 3.88 23.55
C SER A 233 -3.19 3.73 22.09
N ALA A 234 -4.48 3.97 21.81
CA ALA A 234 -4.98 4.12 20.46
C ALA A 234 -4.21 5.23 19.72
N ASP A 235 -3.72 4.93 18.54
CA ASP A 235 -2.93 5.87 17.72
C ASP A 235 -3.80 6.81 16.86
N GLY A 236 -5.08 6.45 16.67
CA GLY A 236 -6.02 7.20 15.81
C GLY A 236 -6.18 8.68 16.17
N PRO A 237 -6.42 9.05 17.45
CA PRO A 237 -6.59 10.45 17.83
C PRO A 237 -5.40 11.34 17.46
N MET A 238 -4.17 10.88 17.72
CA MET A 238 -2.96 11.63 17.37
C MET A 238 -2.77 11.68 15.85
N ASN A 239 -2.98 10.57 15.15
CA ASN A 239 -2.89 10.52 13.69
C ASN A 239 -3.91 11.47 13.02
N LEU A 240 -5.12 11.58 13.56
CA LEU A 240 -6.15 12.52 13.07
C LEU A 240 -5.72 13.97 13.31
N LEU A 241 -5.28 14.32 14.52
CA LEU A 241 -4.83 15.67 14.86
C LEU A 241 -3.67 16.12 13.97
N THR A 242 -2.65 15.29 13.82
CA THR A 242 -1.47 15.59 13.00
C THR A 242 -1.84 15.69 11.51
N SER A 243 -2.77 14.87 11.03
CA SER A 243 -3.25 14.91 9.64
C SER A 243 -4.03 16.19 9.33
N VAL A 244 -4.89 16.65 10.23
CA VAL A 244 -5.61 17.93 10.08
C VAL A 244 -4.64 19.10 10.17
N THR A 245 -3.66 19.06 11.08
CA THR A 245 -2.60 20.07 11.18
C THR A 245 -1.79 20.14 9.88
N LEU A 246 -1.45 18.99 9.29
CA LEU A 246 -0.75 18.92 8.01
C LEU A 246 -1.59 19.50 6.87
N ALA A 247 -2.88 19.14 6.79
CA ALA A 247 -3.79 19.63 5.77
C ALA A 247 -4.02 21.17 5.89
N ALA A 248 -3.90 21.72 7.10
CA ALA A 248 -3.98 23.16 7.37
C ALA A 248 -2.68 23.92 7.08
N ALA A 249 -1.55 23.24 6.96
CA ALA A 249 -0.23 23.86 6.88
C ALA A 249 0.06 24.42 5.47
N ALA A 250 0.46 25.69 5.38
CA ALA A 250 0.78 26.36 4.12
C ALA A 250 1.95 25.67 3.37
N ASN A 251 2.95 25.17 4.09
CA ASN A 251 4.11 24.47 3.53
C ASN A 251 3.82 23.00 3.10
N ALA A 252 2.60 22.52 3.31
CA ALA A 252 2.13 21.23 2.81
C ALA A 252 1.58 21.29 1.38
N ARG A 253 1.33 22.50 0.85
CA ARG A 253 0.81 22.70 -0.51
C ARG A 253 1.82 22.26 -1.57
N GLY A 254 1.31 21.81 -2.73
CA GLY A 254 2.14 21.43 -3.88
C GLY A 254 2.92 20.12 -3.72
N ARG A 255 2.56 19.27 -2.74
CA ARG A 255 3.24 17.98 -2.48
C ARG A 255 2.50 16.75 -2.98
N GLY A 256 1.32 16.92 -3.62
CA GLY A 256 0.43 15.82 -3.96
C GLY A 256 -0.28 15.26 -2.74
N VAL A 257 -0.78 14.04 -2.86
CA VAL A 257 -1.41 13.33 -1.74
C VAL A 257 -0.34 12.76 -0.82
N MET A 258 -0.51 13.02 0.48
CA MET A 258 0.41 12.57 1.52
C MET A 258 -0.25 11.53 2.42
N ILE A 259 0.53 10.59 2.91
CA ILE A 259 0.13 9.67 3.99
C ILE A 259 0.77 10.19 5.28
N ALA A 260 -0.06 10.39 6.31
CA ALA A 260 0.38 10.83 7.63
C ALA A 260 -0.08 9.84 8.69
N ILE A 261 0.85 9.12 9.30
CA ILE A 261 0.59 8.10 10.31
C ILE A 261 1.84 7.88 11.15
N ASN A 262 1.66 7.69 12.46
CA ASN A 262 2.75 7.40 13.40
C ASN A 262 3.92 8.41 13.29
N ASP A 263 3.57 9.71 13.36
CA ASP A 263 4.50 10.86 13.26
C ASP A 263 5.31 10.95 11.95
N ARG A 264 4.94 10.21 10.92
CA ARG A 264 5.61 10.20 9.61
C ARG A 264 4.76 10.88 8.55
N ILE A 265 5.42 11.61 7.66
CA ILE A 265 4.81 12.21 6.47
C ILE A 265 5.50 11.61 5.24
N GLY A 266 4.75 10.89 4.43
CA GLY A 266 5.27 10.28 3.21
C GLY A 266 4.44 10.64 1.98
N SER A 267 5.05 10.53 0.79
CA SER A 267 4.34 10.62 -0.46
C SER A 267 3.46 9.40 -0.69
N ALA A 268 2.23 9.59 -1.15
CA ALA A 268 1.35 8.49 -1.54
C ALA A 268 1.97 7.56 -2.59
N ARG A 269 2.86 8.08 -3.44
CA ARG A 269 3.57 7.27 -4.44
C ARG A 269 4.50 6.22 -3.82
N PHE A 270 5.19 6.56 -2.72
CA PHE A 270 6.28 5.73 -2.19
C PHE A 270 5.99 5.10 -0.84
N MET A 271 5.16 5.75 0.00
CA MET A 271 4.84 5.20 1.32
C MET A 271 3.92 4.00 1.21
N THR A 272 4.26 2.89 1.88
CA THR A 272 3.52 1.63 1.82
C THR A 272 3.51 0.92 3.18
N LYS A 273 2.53 0.02 3.39
CA LYS A 273 2.44 -0.79 4.60
C LYS A 273 3.41 -1.97 4.50
N VAL A 274 4.49 -1.93 5.27
CA VAL A 274 5.56 -2.94 5.31
C VAL A 274 5.45 -3.91 6.49
N ASN A 275 4.55 -3.66 7.42
CA ASN A 275 4.32 -4.51 8.59
C ASN A 275 2.84 -4.64 8.89
N ALA A 276 2.41 -5.86 9.22
CA ALA A 276 1.00 -6.15 9.47
C ALA A 276 0.48 -5.62 10.83
N ASN A 277 1.33 -5.46 11.84
CA ASN A 277 0.90 -5.30 13.24
C ASN A 277 1.49 -4.10 13.99
N HIS A 278 2.68 -3.63 13.59
CA HIS A 278 3.38 -2.57 14.32
C HIS A 278 2.72 -1.20 14.08
N LEU A 279 2.82 -0.29 15.04
CA LEU A 279 2.44 1.10 14.81
C LEU A 279 3.27 1.73 13.71
N ASP A 280 4.55 1.37 13.64
CA ASP A 280 5.51 1.78 12.62
C ASP A 280 5.38 0.94 11.33
N ALA A 281 4.15 0.73 10.88
CA ALA A 281 3.85 -0.14 9.75
C ALA A 281 4.08 0.52 8.39
N PHE A 282 4.02 1.86 8.31
CA PHE A 282 4.11 2.58 7.04
C PHE A 282 5.50 3.19 6.84
N GLN A 283 6.14 2.85 5.73
CA GLN A 283 7.48 3.29 5.40
C GLN A 283 7.61 3.61 3.90
N ALA A 284 8.67 4.33 3.54
CA ALA A 284 9.03 4.63 2.15
C ALA A 284 10.48 4.18 1.90
N PRO A 285 10.70 2.87 1.65
CA PRO A 285 12.04 2.28 1.64
C PRO A 285 13.00 2.90 0.63
N ASP A 286 12.49 3.28 -0.55
CA ASP A 286 13.31 3.77 -1.66
C ASP A 286 13.53 5.28 -1.64
N SER A 287 12.49 6.06 -1.30
CA SER A 287 12.52 7.53 -1.41
C SER A 287 12.79 8.25 -0.09
N GLY A 288 12.58 7.58 1.04
CA GLY A 288 12.51 8.21 2.35
C GLY A 288 11.21 8.98 2.57
N LEU A 289 11.12 9.66 3.69
CA LEU A 289 9.96 10.43 4.11
C LEU A 289 10.04 11.87 3.58
N LEU A 290 8.90 12.51 3.39
CA LEU A 290 8.82 13.95 3.11
C LEU A 290 9.10 14.79 4.37
N GLY A 291 8.77 14.25 5.55
CA GLY A 291 8.89 14.96 6.82
C GLY A 291 8.43 14.10 8.00
N THR A 292 8.34 14.76 9.14
CA THR A 292 7.89 14.19 10.41
C THR A 292 7.08 15.22 11.19
N PHE A 293 6.45 14.80 12.28
CA PHE A 293 5.81 15.73 13.22
C PHE A 293 6.66 15.91 14.49
N VAL A 294 6.74 17.13 14.96
CA VAL A 294 7.31 17.49 16.27
C VAL A 294 6.30 18.39 16.99
N ASN A 295 5.81 17.96 18.14
CA ASN A 295 4.73 18.66 18.86
C ASN A 295 3.54 18.98 17.96
N VAL A 296 3.08 17.99 17.19
CA VAL A 296 1.96 18.08 16.24
C VAL A 296 2.30 18.92 14.98
N GLN A 297 3.38 19.68 14.97
CA GLN A 297 3.76 20.55 13.84
C GLN A 297 4.51 19.76 12.76
N PRO A 298 4.12 19.87 11.47
CA PRO A 298 4.81 19.21 10.37
C PRO A 298 6.16 19.88 10.08
N ILE A 299 7.21 19.09 10.11
CA ILE A 299 8.58 19.47 9.74
C ILE A 299 8.95 18.72 8.46
N PHE A 300 9.12 19.43 7.37
CA PHE A 300 9.51 18.87 6.10
C PHE A 300 11.03 18.89 5.91
N PHE A 301 11.55 17.82 5.30
CA PHE A 301 12.98 17.70 4.99
C PHE A 301 13.36 18.37 3.68
N TYR A 302 12.38 18.57 2.78
CA TYR A 302 12.60 19.12 1.43
C TYR A 302 11.58 20.21 1.09
N PRO A 303 11.91 21.12 0.15
CA PRO A 303 10.92 22.04 -0.41
C PRO A 303 9.70 21.31 -0.99
N PRO A 304 8.58 21.99 -1.21
CA PRO A 304 7.44 21.40 -1.91
C PRO A 304 7.86 20.89 -3.29
N SER A 305 7.60 19.62 -3.53
CA SER A 305 7.82 18.98 -4.84
C SER A 305 6.95 17.73 -4.93
N ARG A 306 6.57 17.37 -6.14
CA ARG A 306 5.94 16.06 -6.43
C ARG A 306 7.00 15.05 -6.86
N PRO A 307 6.80 13.76 -6.60
CA PRO A 307 7.67 12.72 -7.14
C PRO A 307 7.77 12.79 -8.66
N LEU A 308 8.94 12.48 -9.21
CA LEU A 308 9.11 12.32 -10.66
C LEU A 308 8.20 11.19 -11.18
N GLY A 309 7.75 11.34 -12.44
CA GLY A 309 6.84 10.38 -13.08
C GLY A 309 5.40 10.44 -12.54
N HIS A 310 5.03 11.53 -11.88
CA HIS A 310 3.63 11.79 -11.56
C HIS A 310 2.87 12.08 -12.86
N HIS A 311 1.77 11.35 -13.07
CA HIS A 311 0.82 11.54 -14.16
C HIS A 311 -0.57 11.73 -13.59
N HIS A 312 -1.31 12.72 -14.08
CA HIS A 312 -2.70 12.94 -13.69
C HIS A 312 -3.64 12.23 -14.67
N PHE A 313 -4.63 11.52 -14.12
CA PHE A 313 -5.68 10.88 -14.89
C PHE A 313 -7.03 11.55 -14.64
N ASP A 314 -7.65 12.05 -15.68
CA ASP A 314 -9.03 12.54 -15.61
C ASP A 314 -10.00 11.38 -15.43
N LEU A 315 -10.78 11.41 -14.35
CA LEU A 315 -11.77 10.38 -14.07
C LEU A 315 -12.94 10.52 -15.03
N GLN A 316 -13.16 9.48 -15.83
CA GLN A 316 -14.33 9.42 -16.72
C GLN A 316 -15.64 9.43 -15.89
N PRO A 317 -16.71 10.07 -16.39
CA PRO A 317 -18.02 10.00 -15.76
C PRO A 317 -18.47 8.55 -15.56
N ILE A 318 -19.21 8.27 -14.48
CA ILE A 318 -19.73 6.92 -14.17
C ILE A 318 -20.85 6.50 -15.17
N ASN A 319 -21.11 7.27 -16.18
CA ASN A 319 -22.21 7.08 -17.14
C ASN A 319 -21.91 5.91 -18.09
N GLY A 320 -22.61 4.78 -17.86
CA GLY A 320 -22.78 3.71 -18.82
C GLY A 320 -22.07 2.39 -18.51
N ARG A 321 -22.76 1.29 -18.85
CA ARG A 321 -22.16 -0.05 -18.91
C ARG A 321 -21.05 -0.04 -19.96
N ARG A 322 -19.82 -0.32 -19.56
CA ARG A 322 -18.76 -0.67 -20.52
C ARG A 322 -19.06 -2.03 -21.15
N PRO A 323 -18.89 -2.20 -22.47
CA PRO A 323 -18.82 -3.54 -23.06
C PRO A 323 -17.47 -4.16 -22.64
N GLY A 324 -17.50 -5.01 -21.63
CA GLY A 324 -16.36 -5.72 -21.08
C GLY A 324 -16.76 -6.38 -19.77
N ARG A 325 -16.14 -7.49 -19.40
CA ARG A 325 -16.55 -8.38 -18.30
C ARG A 325 -16.47 -7.80 -16.88
N SER A 326 -16.18 -6.52 -16.67
CA SER A 326 -16.33 -5.91 -15.34
C SER A 326 -17.81 -5.76 -15.00
N THR A 327 -18.26 -6.46 -13.99
CA THR A 327 -19.67 -6.65 -13.64
C THR A 327 -20.28 -5.50 -12.86
N ALA A 328 -19.48 -4.55 -12.36
CA ALA A 328 -19.95 -3.42 -11.56
C ALA A 328 -19.90 -2.09 -12.35
N PRO A 329 -20.98 -1.28 -12.34
CA PRO A 329 -20.95 0.06 -12.93
C PRO A 329 -19.85 0.91 -12.28
N GLY A 330 -19.02 1.57 -13.07
CA GLY A 330 -17.95 2.45 -12.59
C GLY A 330 -16.66 1.76 -12.16
N ALA A 331 -16.58 0.42 -12.21
CA ALA A 331 -15.34 -0.29 -11.90
C ALA A 331 -14.23 0.01 -12.92
N LEU A 332 -12.98 0.03 -12.45
CA LEU A 332 -11.78 0.10 -13.29
C LEU A 332 -11.59 -1.21 -14.08
N PRO A 333 -10.80 -1.19 -15.17
CA PRO A 333 -10.39 -2.38 -15.90
C PRO A 333 -9.78 -3.43 -14.95
N GLN A 334 -10.07 -4.71 -15.21
CA GLN A 334 -9.49 -5.79 -14.43
C GLN A 334 -7.99 -5.90 -14.72
N VAL A 335 -7.19 -5.79 -13.69
CA VAL A 335 -5.74 -6.01 -13.73
C VAL A 335 -5.38 -6.92 -12.55
N ASP A 336 -4.77 -8.05 -12.85
CA ASP A 336 -4.41 -9.05 -11.86
C ASP A 336 -2.92 -8.99 -11.52
N VAL A 337 -2.59 -9.25 -10.25
CA VAL A 337 -1.21 -9.31 -9.77
C VAL A 337 -0.81 -10.78 -9.58
N LEU A 338 0.20 -11.22 -10.33
CA LEU A 338 0.77 -12.55 -10.19
C LEU A 338 2.04 -12.50 -9.35
N TYR A 339 2.06 -13.28 -8.27
CA TYR A 339 3.15 -13.30 -7.31
C TYR A 339 4.12 -14.43 -7.60
N ALA A 340 5.39 -14.09 -7.90
CA ALA A 340 6.43 -15.06 -8.23
C ALA A 340 6.94 -15.84 -7.02
N TYR A 341 7.13 -17.14 -7.20
CA TYR A 341 7.78 -18.06 -6.27
C TYR A 341 8.51 -19.17 -7.04
N GLN A 342 9.28 -19.99 -6.33
CA GLN A 342 9.95 -21.14 -6.96
C GLN A 342 8.92 -22.09 -7.58
N GLU A 343 9.22 -22.58 -8.79
CA GLU A 343 8.35 -23.53 -9.52
C GLU A 343 6.93 -23.01 -9.81
N LEU A 344 6.76 -21.70 -9.95
CA LEU A 344 5.46 -21.09 -10.30
C LEU A 344 4.86 -21.79 -11.53
N SER A 345 3.58 -22.16 -11.42
CA SER A 345 2.80 -22.66 -12.55
C SER A 345 2.57 -21.54 -13.59
N VAL A 346 3.12 -21.71 -14.78
CA VAL A 346 2.95 -20.74 -15.89
C VAL A 346 1.50 -20.66 -16.39
N GLY A 347 0.67 -21.68 -16.12
CA GLY A 347 -0.75 -21.66 -16.45
C GLY A 347 -1.52 -20.54 -15.76
N MET A 348 -1.01 -19.95 -14.67
CA MET A 348 -1.65 -18.82 -13.99
C MET A 348 -1.75 -17.56 -14.89
N PHE A 349 -0.82 -17.37 -15.81
CA PHE A 349 -0.87 -16.25 -16.76
C PHE A 349 -2.09 -16.37 -17.69
N GLN A 350 -2.27 -17.56 -18.29
CA GLN A 350 -3.41 -17.81 -19.17
C GLN A 350 -4.73 -17.75 -18.39
N ALA A 351 -4.75 -18.30 -17.16
CA ALA A 351 -5.94 -18.23 -16.30
C ALA A 351 -6.38 -16.80 -16.01
N ALA A 352 -5.46 -15.87 -15.74
CA ALA A 352 -5.79 -14.47 -15.54
C ALA A 352 -6.44 -13.87 -16.80
N ILE A 353 -5.91 -14.17 -17.99
CA ILE A 353 -6.45 -13.73 -19.28
C ILE A 353 -7.85 -14.30 -19.51
N ASP A 354 -8.03 -15.59 -19.28
CA ASP A 354 -9.31 -16.30 -19.47
C ASP A 354 -10.38 -15.78 -18.50
N LEU A 355 -9.98 -15.30 -17.32
CA LEU A 355 -10.85 -14.64 -16.36
C LEU A 355 -11.16 -13.18 -16.71
N GLY A 356 -10.55 -12.63 -17.77
CA GLY A 356 -10.86 -11.32 -18.33
C GLY A 356 -9.91 -10.20 -17.91
N ALA A 357 -8.70 -10.53 -17.44
CA ALA A 357 -7.66 -9.53 -17.19
C ALA A 357 -7.37 -8.74 -18.47
N GLN A 358 -7.38 -7.41 -18.35
CA GLN A 358 -7.03 -6.46 -19.39
C GLN A 358 -5.59 -5.95 -19.24
N GLY A 359 -4.95 -6.33 -18.15
CA GLY A 359 -3.54 -6.08 -17.86
C GLY A 359 -3.06 -7.03 -16.79
N ILE A 360 -1.77 -7.29 -16.75
CA ILE A 360 -1.12 -8.16 -15.76
C ILE A 360 0.01 -7.40 -15.10
N VAL A 361 0.11 -7.48 -13.80
CA VAL A 361 1.27 -7.00 -13.02
C VAL A 361 1.97 -8.19 -12.40
N LEU A 362 3.28 -8.21 -12.49
CA LEU A 362 4.12 -9.29 -12.00
C LEU A 362 4.89 -8.84 -10.77
N ALA A 363 4.63 -9.46 -9.61
CA ALA A 363 5.45 -9.33 -8.42
C ALA A 363 6.66 -10.27 -8.54
N GLY A 364 7.68 -9.87 -9.31
CA GLY A 364 8.82 -10.68 -9.68
C GLY A 364 9.84 -10.91 -8.57
N LEU A 365 10.71 -11.87 -8.74
CA LEU A 365 11.82 -12.19 -7.85
C LEU A 365 12.93 -11.13 -8.00
N GLY A 366 13.52 -10.69 -6.90
CA GLY A 366 14.55 -9.64 -6.94
C GLY A 366 14.05 -8.40 -7.72
N ALA A 367 14.79 -7.97 -8.73
CA ALA A 367 14.46 -6.84 -9.59
C ALA A 367 13.51 -7.22 -10.76
N GLY A 368 12.50 -8.03 -10.50
CA GLY A 368 11.49 -8.38 -11.50
C GLY A 368 11.75 -9.69 -12.24
N PHE A 369 12.66 -10.54 -11.77
CA PHE A 369 12.99 -11.79 -12.45
C PHE A 369 11.90 -12.85 -12.31
N TRP A 370 11.81 -13.70 -13.34
CA TRP A 370 10.93 -14.86 -13.39
C TRP A 370 11.73 -16.12 -13.78
N THR A 371 11.13 -17.29 -13.59
CA THR A 371 11.72 -18.53 -14.09
C THR A 371 11.84 -18.47 -15.62
N SER A 372 12.73 -19.24 -16.21
CA SER A 372 12.89 -19.28 -17.68
C SER A 372 11.57 -19.53 -18.39
N LYS A 373 10.79 -20.53 -17.91
CA LYS A 373 9.45 -20.82 -18.44
C LYS A 373 8.47 -19.65 -18.27
N GLY A 374 8.51 -18.96 -17.11
CA GLY A 374 7.69 -17.78 -16.88
C GLY A 374 8.06 -16.62 -17.83
N THR A 375 9.34 -16.40 -18.07
CA THR A 375 9.81 -15.39 -19.02
C THR A 375 9.39 -15.69 -20.45
N GLU A 376 9.43 -16.95 -20.87
CA GLU A 376 8.92 -17.38 -22.18
C GLU A 376 7.42 -17.12 -22.32
N GLU A 377 6.66 -17.40 -21.27
CA GLU A 377 5.21 -17.15 -21.26
C GLU A 377 4.89 -15.66 -21.31
N ILE A 378 5.61 -14.82 -20.58
CA ILE A 378 5.48 -13.36 -20.67
C ILE A 378 5.72 -12.89 -22.11
N ARG A 379 6.81 -13.36 -22.76
CA ARG A 379 7.10 -13.04 -24.16
C ARG A 379 6.01 -13.52 -25.11
N ARG A 380 5.42 -14.69 -24.83
CA ARG A 380 4.27 -15.19 -25.62
C ARG A 380 3.09 -14.24 -25.53
N ILE A 381 2.68 -13.88 -24.31
CA ILE A 381 1.53 -12.99 -24.06
C ILE A 381 1.76 -11.63 -24.76
N VAL A 382 2.91 -11.02 -24.55
CA VAL A 382 3.24 -9.73 -25.18
C VAL A 382 3.23 -9.77 -26.71
N ARG A 383 3.61 -10.91 -27.32
CA ARG A 383 3.57 -11.05 -28.78
C ARG A 383 2.21 -11.41 -29.34
N GLU A 384 1.38 -12.16 -28.61
CA GLU A 384 0.15 -12.76 -29.12
C GLU A 384 -1.10 -12.01 -28.68
N THR A 385 -0.97 -11.10 -27.72
CA THR A 385 -2.08 -10.31 -27.20
C THR A 385 -1.68 -8.84 -27.04
N ASP A 386 -2.69 -7.96 -27.02
CA ASP A 386 -2.47 -6.54 -26.72
C ASP A 386 -2.46 -6.24 -25.20
N ILE A 387 -2.42 -7.27 -24.36
CA ILE A 387 -2.48 -7.13 -22.90
C ILE A 387 -1.13 -6.64 -22.39
N PRO A 388 -1.05 -5.44 -21.77
CA PRO A 388 0.18 -4.95 -21.17
C PRO A 388 0.56 -5.79 -19.94
N VAL A 389 1.84 -6.14 -19.87
CA VAL A 389 2.44 -6.88 -18.74
C VAL A 389 3.46 -5.97 -18.05
N ILE A 390 3.13 -5.53 -16.84
CA ILE A 390 4.01 -4.68 -16.02
C ILE A 390 4.84 -5.57 -15.10
N VAL A 391 6.15 -5.43 -15.18
CA VAL A 391 7.09 -6.18 -14.35
C VAL A 391 7.49 -5.34 -13.15
N SER A 392 6.99 -5.69 -11.98
CA SER A 392 7.35 -5.11 -10.69
C SER A 392 8.14 -6.12 -9.84
N ARG A 393 8.34 -5.83 -8.57
CA ARG A 393 9.15 -6.60 -7.65
C ARG A 393 8.36 -7.17 -6.49
N ARG A 394 8.76 -8.33 -5.99
CA ARG A 394 8.26 -8.93 -4.76
C ARG A 394 8.87 -8.30 -3.49
N PRO A 395 10.17 -7.96 -3.46
CA PRO A 395 10.75 -7.22 -2.33
C PRO A 395 10.09 -5.86 -2.11
N GLU A 396 10.08 -5.36 -0.88
CA GLU A 396 9.43 -4.09 -0.52
C GLU A 396 10.08 -2.88 -1.18
N GLY A 397 11.40 -2.88 -1.38
CA GLY A 397 12.17 -1.83 -2.04
C GLY A 397 12.88 -2.31 -3.31
N GLY A 398 13.31 -1.37 -4.15
CA GLY A 398 14.12 -1.59 -5.35
C GLY A 398 13.51 -1.01 -6.63
N PHE A 399 14.26 -1.07 -7.69
CA PHE A 399 13.91 -0.53 -9.00
C PHE A 399 13.86 -1.66 -10.05
N VAL A 400 12.82 -1.66 -10.88
CA VAL A 400 12.71 -2.55 -12.04
C VAL A 400 12.80 -1.72 -13.29
N GLY A 401 13.96 -1.82 -13.98
CA GLY A 401 14.25 -1.10 -15.22
C GLY A 401 13.45 -1.61 -16.42
N PRO A 402 13.63 -0.98 -17.58
CA PRO A 402 13.05 -1.44 -18.83
C PRO A 402 13.33 -2.92 -19.09
N CYS A 403 12.33 -3.67 -19.50
CA CYS A 403 12.37 -5.10 -19.73
C CYS A 403 12.05 -5.45 -21.17
N GLU A 404 12.78 -6.40 -21.76
CA GLU A 404 12.49 -6.93 -23.10
C GLU A 404 11.16 -7.74 -23.11
N ALA A 405 10.88 -8.46 -22.03
CA ALA A 405 9.72 -9.34 -21.94
C ALA A 405 8.45 -8.67 -21.40
N GLY A 406 8.48 -7.36 -21.09
CA GLY A 406 7.34 -6.64 -20.53
C GLY A 406 7.67 -5.16 -20.38
N ILE A 407 7.04 -4.49 -19.44
CA ILE A 407 7.22 -3.07 -19.12
C ILE A 407 7.72 -2.97 -17.68
N GLY A 408 8.87 -2.36 -17.45
CA GLY A 408 9.41 -2.20 -16.10
C GLY A 408 8.60 -1.21 -15.26
N ALA A 409 8.28 -1.57 -14.02
CA ALA A 409 7.47 -0.73 -13.13
C ALA A 409 8.23 0.43 -12.47
N GLY A 410 9.52 0.56 -12.70
CA GLY A 410 10.35 1.52 -11.98
C GLY A 410 10.36 1.25 -10.48
N PHE A 411 10.07 2.27 -9.68
CA PHE A 411 9.96 2.17 -8.22
C PHE A 411 8.57 1.75 -7.71
N LEU A 412 7.58 1.55 -8.59
CA LEU A 412 6.24 1.15 -8.12
C LEU A 412 6.24 -0.31 -7.66
N ASN A 413 5.70 -0.53 -6.46
CA ASN A 413 5.38 -1.88 -5.99
C ASN A 413 4.19 -2.46 -6.78
N PRO A 414 3.91 -3.77 -6.70
CA PRO A 414 2.90 -4.40 -7.55
C PRO A 414 1.51 -3.79 -7.42
N GLN A 415 1.04 -3.47 -6.20
CA GLN A 415 -0.29 -2.92 -5.98
C GLN A 415 -0.43 -1.51 -6.57
N LYS A 416 0.59 -0.67 -6.48
CA LYS A 416 0.58 0.68 -7.08
C LYS A 416 0.75 0.62 -8.60
N ALA A 417 1.60 -0.27 -9.09
CA ALA A 417 1.71 -0.53 -10.53
C ALA A 417 0.36 -0.97 -11.12
N ARG A 418 -0.39 -1.81 -10.39
CA ARG A 418 -1.75 -2.21 -10.76
C ARG A 418 -2.69 -1.01 -10.88
N ILE A 419 -2.71 -0.11 -9.92
CA ILE A 419 -3.57 1.08 -9.94
C ILE A 419 -3.23 1.99 -11.11
N GLN A 420 -1.95 2.27 -11.32
CA GLN A 420 -1.51 3.10 -12.44
C GLN A 420 -1.88 2.47 -13.79
N LEU A 421 -1.72 1.16 -13.94
CA LEU A 421 -2.13 0.43 -15.14
C LEU A 421 -3.65 0.45 -15.34
N GLN A 422 -4.44 0.27 -14.28
CA GLN A 422 -5.90 0.35 -14.36
C GLN A 422 -6.38 1.72 -14.87
N LEU A 423 -5.77 2.80 -14.38
CA LEU A 423 -6.09 4.16 -14.82
C LEU A 423 -5.65 4.41 -16.26
N ALA A 424 -4.48 3.92 -16.65
CA ALA A 424 -3.97 4.01 -18.03
C ALA A 424 -4.88 3.28 -19.02
N LEU A 425 -5.32 2.07 -18.67
CA LEU A 425 -6.29 1.29 -19.46
C LEU A 425 -7.67 1.98 -19.53
N GLU A 426 -8.11 2.59 -18.44
CA GLU A 426 -9.35 3.38 -18.44
C GLU A 426 -9.25 4.59 -19.36
N ALA A 427 -8.10 5.27 -19.35
CA ALA A 427 -7.79 6.38 -20.25
C ALA A 427 -7.56 5.94 -21.70
N LYS A 428 -7.61 4.62 -21.99
CA LYS A 428 -7.40 4.01 -23.32
C LYS A 428 -6.02 4.32 -23.91
N MET A 429 -5.01 4.39 -23.05
CA MET A 429 -3.62 4.49 -23.48
C MET A 429 -3.20 3.20 -24.19
N ASP A 430 -2.47 3.35 -25.29
CA ASP A 430 -1.86 2.20 -25.97
C ASP A 430 -0.60 1.70 -25.24
N ASN A 431 -0.06 0.57 -25.65
CA ASN A 431 1.08 -0.06 -24.99
C ASN A 431 2.35 0.79 -25.02
N ASP A 432 2.55 1.64 -26.03
CA ASP A 432 3.70 2.54 -26.10
C ASP A 432 3.58 3.69 -25.10
N ALA A 433 2.37 4.27 -24.98
CA ALA A 433 2.07 5.29 -23.97
C ALA A 433 2.15 4.72 -22.55
N ILE A 434 1.67 3.48 -22.33
CA ILE A 434 1.80 2.77 -21.05
C ILE A 434 3.28 2.53 -20.72
N ARG A 435 4.08 2.07 -21.70
CA ARG A 435 5.53 1.92 -21.53
C ARG A 435 6.21 3.23 -21.14
N ALA A 436 5.91 4.31 -21.84
CA ALA A 436 6.44 5.63 -21.52
C ALA A 436 6.05 6.08 -20.12
N LEU A 437 4.80 5.84 -19.70
CA LEU A 437 4.29 6.17 -18.36
C LEU A 437 5.07 5.47 -17.23
N PHE A 438 5.49 4.22 -17.42
CA PHE A 438 6.19 3.45 -16.41
C PHE A 438 7.72 3.61 -16.46
N GLU A 439 8.33 3.54 -17.66
CA GLU A 439 9.77 3.46 -17.82
C GLU A 439 10.46 4.83 -17.87
N HIS A 440 9.76 5.91 -18.28
CA HIS A 440 10.32 7.27 -18.28
C HIS A 440 10.11 8.02 -16.96
N SER A 441 9.43 7.40 -16.01
CA SER A 441 9.08 8.03 -14.72
C SER A 441 10.26 8.19 -13.75
N GLY A 442 11.45 8.52 -14.22
CA GLY A 442 12.55 8.79 -13.29
C GLY A 442 13.97 8.70 -13.87
N VAL A 443 14.12 8.51 -15.17
CA VAL A 443 15.45 8.47 -15.81
C VAL A 443 15.52 9.55 -16.89
N HIS A 444 16.02 10.69 -16.53
CA HIS A 444 16.54 11.72 -17.44
C HIS A 444 17.93 12.15 -16.96
#